data_fc8c22c3823a1465ebe13e0fa4dcd542
#
_entry.id   fc8c22c3823a1465ebe13e0fa4dcd542
#
_cell.length_a   1.000
_cell.length_b   1.000
_cell.length_c   1.000
_cell.angle_alpha   90.00
_cell.angle_beta   90.00
_cell.angle_gamma   90.00
#
_symmetry.space_group_name_H-M   'P 1'
#
loop_
_entity.id
_entity.type
_entity.pdbx_description
1 polymer ?
#
loop_
_entity_poly.entity_id
_entity_poly.type
_entity_poly.pdbx_seq_one_letter_code
_entity_poly.pdbx_strand_id
1 'polypeptide(L)'
;MITEIDAKLLEKIADLTGKPVGAFNIRKDSGCEARQSTEHIEITPKTDGKQGIDIRIKAGTKGEQCHIPVIISKTGLSELVYNDFYVGDNCDVEIVAGCGIHNSGCNESRHDGVHTFYIGKNSRVHYSEKHYGEDAKGQTGRNVMNPQTIVHLGENSTMQMDTIQIRGIDSTKRDTRFYCEKGSEVVVTERLLTHGAQEAESDMLIELNGEDAKGRVISRSVAQDESKQVFHPVMVGNSQCFGHVQCDSIIMGSAHIESIPAITANCPDAQLIHEAAIGKIAGDQLLKLETLGLTPEEAEETILKGFLA
;
A
#
# COMPACT_ATOMS: atom_id res chain seq x y z
N MET A 1 -10.11 19.70 14.49
CA MET A 1 -11.28 18.96 15.09
C MET A 1 -11.76 17.93 14.07
N ILE A 2 -11.88 16.67 14.48
CA ILE A 2 -12.34 15.56 13.64
C ILE A 2 -13.85 15.69 13.39
N THR A 3 -14.27 15.72 12.13
CA THR A 3 -15.68 15.74 11.72
C THR A 3 -16.22 14.32 11.59
N GLU A 4 -17.54 14.16 11.35
CA GLU A 4 -18.12 12.83 11.09
C GLU A 4 -17.55 12.18 9.81
N ILE A 5 -17.27 12.99 8.78
CA ILE A 5 -16.62 12.51 7.53
C ILE A 5 -15.20 12.03 7.82
N ASP A 6 -14.43 12.80 8.59
CA ASP A 6 -13.07 12.40 8.97
C ASP A 6 -13.06 11.10 9.76
N ALA A 7 -14.04 10.90 10.65
CA ALA A 7 -14.16 9.66 11.43
C ALA A 7 -14.44 8.44 10.51
N LYS A 8 -15.31 8.60 9.52
CA LYS A 8 -15.56 7.56 8.50
C LYS A 8 -14.32 7.25 7.67
N LEU A 9 -13.53 8.28 7.29
CA LEU A 9 -12.27 8.08 6.59
C LEU A 9 -11.29 7.31 7.47
N LEU A 10 -11.10 7.68 8.74
CA LEU A 10 -10.23 6.98 9.67
C LEU A 10 -10.60 5.50 9.83
N GLU A 11 -11.89 5.19 9.89
CA GLU A 11 -12.38 3.81 9.92
C GLU A 11 -11.99 3.05 8.64
N LYS A 12 -12.14 3.69 7.47
CA LYS A 12 -11.84 3.05 6.17
C LYS A 12 -10.35 2.81 5.93
N ILE A 13 -9.49 3.75 6.33
CA ILE A 13 -8.06 3.70 6.02
C ILE A 13 -7.19 3.09 7.12
N ALA A 14 -7.67 3.04 8.36
CA ALA A 14 -6.86 2.59 9.50
C ALA A 14 -7.66 1.76 10.52
N ASP A 15 -8.90 1.35 10.20
CA ASP A 15 -9.82 0.61 11.07
C ASP A 15 -10.05 1.31 12.45
N LEU A 16 -9.96 2.64 12.47
CA LEU A 16 -10.05 3.45 13.69
C LEU A 16 -11.47 3.97 13.91
N THR A 17 -12.15 3.45 14.90
CA THR A 17 -13.47 3.95 15.37
C THR A 17 -13.36 4.93 16.54
N GLY A 18 -12.16 5.29 16.95
CA GLY A 18 -11.87 6.19 18.07
C GLY A 18 -10.40 6.55 18.15
N LYS A 19 -9.94 6.96 19.35
CA LYS A 19 -8.51 7.23 19.56
C LYS A 19 -7.70 5.95 19.46
N PRO A 20 -6.61 5.90 18.64
CA PRO A 20 -5.78 4.71 18.54
C PRO A 20 -5.16 4.33 19.87
N VAL A 21 -4.95 3.02 20.07
CA VAL A 21 -4.15 2.49 21.16
C VAL A 21 -2.69 2.43 20.70
N GLY A 22 -1.75 2.73 21.59
CA GLY A 22 -0.31 2.73 21.28
C GLY A 22 0.19 4.07 20.73
N ALA A 23 1.21 4.00 19.87
CA ALA A 23 1.77 5.18 19.24
C ALA A 23 0.93 5.60 18.03
N PHE A 24 0.73 6.89 17.83
CA PHE A 24 0.02 7.37 16.65
C PHE A 24 0.36 8.81 16.29
N ASN A 25 0.15 9.14 15.00
CA ASN A 25 0.15 10.49 14.48
C ASN A 25 -0.97 10.66 13.46
N ILE A 26 -2.07 11.28 13.86
CA ILE A 26 -3.19 11.59 12.95
C ILE A 26 -2.89 12.93 12.29
N ARG A 27 -2.78 12.92 10.95
CA ARG A 27 -2.59 14.10 10.13
C ARG A 27 -3.89 14.48 9.44
N LYS A 28 -4.21 15.78 9.45
CA LYS A 28 -5.38 16.32 8.75
C LYS A 28 -5.03 17.63 8.06
N ASP A 29 -5.34 17.72 6.75
CA ASP A 29 -5.21 18.97 5.96
C ASP A 29 -3.87 19.68 6.18
N SER A 30 -2.77 18.96 6.02
CA SER A 30 -1.38 19.41 6.22
C SER A 30 -0.98 19.71 7.68
N GLY A 31 -1.85 19.48 8.65
CA GLY A 31 -1.59 19.67 10.07
C GLY A 31 -1.50 18.36 10.86
N CYS A 32 -0.85 18.41 12.03
CA CYS A 32 -0.94 17.33 13.02
C CYS A 32 -2.19 17.59 13.89
N GLU A 33 -3.19 16.72 13.77
CA GLU A 33 -4.42 16.83 14.60
C GLU A 33 -4.18 16.21 16.00
N ALA A 34 -3.48 15.08 16.05
CA ALA A 34 -3.14 14.43 17.32
C ALA A 34 -1.89 13.55 17.15
N ARG A 35 -1.08 13.47 18.20
CA ARG A 35 0.12 12.62 18.25
C ARG A 35 0.31 12.05 19.65
N GLN A 36 0.78 10.81 19.71
CA GLN A 36 1.16 10.15 20.94
C GLN A 36 2.33 9.20 20.69
N SER A 37 3.37 9.31 21.50
CA SER A 37 4.44 8.32 21.62
C SER A 37 4.14 7.34 22.75
N THR A 38 4.79 6.17 22.74
CA THR A 38 4.82 5.22 23.85
C THR A 38 6.21 5.19 24.48
N GLU A 39 6.43 4.31 25.45
CA GLU A 39 7.76 4.12 26.03
C GLU A 39 8.77 3.59 24.99
N HIS A 40 8.31 2.78 24.03
CA HIS A 40 9.17 2.12 23.06
C HIS A 40 9.09 2.69 21.64
N ILE A 41 8.04 3.45 21.32
CA ILE A 41 7.85 4.09 20.02
C ILE A 41 7.77 5.61 20.17
N GLU A 42 8.79 6.30 19.71
CA GLU A 42 8.86 7.76 19.72
C GLU A 42 8.47 8.32 18.34
N ILE A 43 7.55 9.29 18.32
CA ILE A 43 7.13 9.99 17.09
C ILE A 43 7.43 11.48 17.25
N THR A 44 8.33 12.00 16.42
CA THR A 44 8.74 13.42 16.46
C THR A 44 8.54 14.08 15.10
N PRO A 45 8.30 15.39 15.04
CA PRO A 45 8.37 16.12 13.78
C PRO A 45 9.77 16.05 13.20
N LYS A 46 9.88 16.06 11.87
CA LYS A 46 11.19 16.20 11.21
C LYS A 46 11.85 17.53 11.56
N THR A 47 13.19 17.50 11.63
CA THR A 47 14.02 18.68 11.94
C THR A 47 14.92 19.09 10.77
N ASP A 48 14.84 18.39 9.63
CA ASP A 48 15.62 18.61 8.43
C ASP A 48 15.00 19.61 7.43
N GLY A 49 13.92 20.29 7.84
CA GLY A 49 13.17 21.23 7.00
C GLY A 49 12.11 20.60 6.12
N LYS A 50 12.00 19.26 6.06
CA LYS A 50 10.93 18.56 5.37
C LYS A 50 9.67 18.50 6.22
N GLN A 51 8.50 18.48 5.59
CA GLN A 51 7.25 18.15 6.29
C GLN A 51 7.19 16.65 6.57
N GLY A 52 6.82 16.26 7.77
CA GLY A 52 6.66 14.86 8.14
C GLY A 52 7.12 14.54 9.55
N ILE A 53 7.39 13.26 9.79
CA ILE A 53 7.74 12.72 11.11
C ILE A 53 8.87 11.70 11.01
N ASP A 54 9.62 11.60 12.11
CA ASP A 54 10.51 10.47 12.39
C ASP A 54 9.84 9.57 13.42
N ILE A 55 9.79 8.27 13.13
CA ILE A 55 9.27 7.23 14.02
C ILE A 55 10.44 6.35 14.43
N ARG A 56 10.78 6.35 15.73
CA ARG A 56 11.89 5.57 16.29
C ARG A 56 11.35 4.49 17.19
N ILE A 57 11.59 3.23 16.82
CA ILE A 57 11.17 2.04 17.55
C ILE A 57 12.40 1.43 18.22
N LYS A 58 12.40 1.39 19.55
CA LYS A 58 13.53 0.87 20.34
C LYS A 58 13.77 -0.62 20.05
N ALA A 59 15.04 -1.01 20.06
CA ALA A 59 15.39 -2.42 19.93
C ALA A 59 14.67 -3.30 20.97
N GLY A 60 14.22 -4.48 20.53
CA GLY A 60 13.51 -5.43 21.37
C GLY A 60 12.02 -5.14 21.57
N THR A 61 11.45 -4.10 20.97
CA THR A 61 10.01 -3.82 21.06
C THR A 61 9.19 -4.94 20.45
N LYS A 62 8.17 -5.44 21.18
CA LYS A 62 7.33 -6.56 20.79
C LYS A 62 5.84 -6.24 20.95
N GLY A 63 5.04 -6.58 19.92
CA GLY A 63 3.58 -6.53 20.00
C GLY A 63 3.00 -5.13 20.13
N GLU A 64 3.76 -4.07 19.77
CA GLU A 64 3.27 -2.71 19.74
C GLU A 64 2.84 -2.29 18.34
N GLN A 65 1.87 -1.35 18.30
CA GLN A 65 1.31 -0.80 17.08
C GLN A 65 1.61 0.69 16.96
N CYS A 66 1.81 1.14 15.70
CA CYS A 66 1.95 2.55 15.35
C CYS A 66 0.98 2.91 14.22
N HIS A 67 0.08 3.89 14.45
CA HIS A 67 -0.88 4.35 13.46
C HIS A 67 -0.51 5.73 12.90
N ILE A 68 -0.44 5.87 11.59
CA ILE A 68 -0.11 7.14 10.92
C ILE A 68 -1.11 7.50 9.80
N PRO A 69 -2.41 7.59 10.10
CA PRO A 69 -3.41 7.95 9.12
C PRO A 69 -3.32 9.43 8.71
N VAL A 70 -3.64 9.68 7.44
CA VAL A 70 -3.75 11.01 6.85
C VAL A 70 -5.16 11.24 6.31
N ILE A 71 -5.75 12.39 6.61
CA ILE A 71 -7.05 12.82 6.11
C ILE A 71 -6.88 14.12 5.33
N ILE A 72 -7.41 14.15 4.10
CA ILE A 72 -7.55 15.36 3.31
C ILE A 72 -9.03 15.64 3.11
N SER A 73 -9.51 16.74 3.67
CA SER A 73 -10.90 17.19 3.56
C SER A 73 -11.06 18.55 2.87
N LYS A 74 -9.95 19.23 2.56
CA LYS A 74 -9.93 20.49 1.83
C LYS A 74 -9.70 20.28 0.34
N THR A 75 -10.60 20.85 -0.49
CA THR A 75 -10.39 20.90 -1.93
C THR A 75 -9.18 21.76 -2.29
N GLY A 76 -8.41 21.35 -3.30
CA GLY A 76 -7.25 22.10 -3.78
C GLY A 76 -6.01 21.98 -2.89
N LEU A 77 -6.02 21.09 -1.91
CA LEU A 77 -4.85 20.82 -1.08
C LEU A 77 -3.87 19.91 -1.85
N SER A 78 -2.59 20.32 -1.89
CA SER A 78 -1.49 19.49 -2.38
C SER A 78 -0.41 19.45 -1.33
N GLU A 79 -0.01 18.25 -0.87
CA GLU A 79 1.03 18.08 0.12
C GLU A 79 2.00 16.95 -0.23
N LEU A 80 3.26 17.13 0.18
CA LEU A 80 4.30 16.11 0.15
C LEU A 80 4.82 15.90 1.56
N VAL A 81 4.77 14.66 2.06
CA VAL A 81 5.06 14.31 3.46
C VAL A 81 6.09 13.20 3.53
N TYR A 82 7.10 13.34 4.37
CA TYR A 82 8.18 12.36 4.58
C TYR A 82 8.05 11.74 5.96
N ASN A 83 7.95 10.41 6.01
CA ASN A 83 7.88 9.65 7.26
C ASN A 83 9.01 8.62 7.26
N ASP A 84 9.98 8.79 8.15
CA ASP A 84 11.10 7.87 8.28
C ASP A 84 10.92 6.99 9.53
N PHE A 85 11.01 5.68 9.31
CA PHE A 85 10.83 4.65 10.33
C PHE A 85 12.18 4.01 10.64
N TYR A 86 12.65 4.20 11.86
CA TYR A 86 13.86 3.60 12.39
C TYR A 86 13.49 2.48 13.35
N VAL A 87 13.46 1.25 12.86
CA VAL A 87 13.11 0.06 13.65
C VAL A 87 14.40 -0.56 14.18
N GLY A 88 14.53 -0.65 15.49
CA GLY A 88 15.69 -1.26 16.14
C GLY A 88 15.79 -2.76 15.88
N ASP A 89 16.87 -3.39 16.37
CA ASP A 89 17.06 -4.84 16.26
C ASP A 89 16.08 -5.63 17.14
N ASN A 90 15.76 -6.86 16.71
CA ASN A 90 14.91 -7.80 17.45
C ASN A 90 13.50 -7.26 17.78
N CYS A 91 12.93 -6.41 16.93
CA CYS A 91 11.57 -5.91 17.07
C CYS A 91 10.54 -6.87 16.46
N ASP A 92 9.25 -6.72 16.90
CA ASP A 92 8.09 -7.34 16.28
C ASP A 92 6.92 -6.37 16.42
N VAL A 93 6.61 -5.63 15.34
CA VAL A 93 5.74 -4.45 15.39
C VAL A 93 4.82 -4.37 14.19
N GLU A 94 3.66 -3.75 14.40
CA GLU A 94 2.69 -3.45 13.37
C GLU A 94 2.63 -1.93 13.11
N ILE A 95 2.63 -1.53 11.84
CA ILE A 95 2.53 -0.15 11.43
C ILE A 95 1.34 -0.04 10.48
N VAL A 96 0.37 0.78 10.86
CA VAL A 96 -0.85 1.02 10.09
C VAL A 96 -0.83 2.43 9.54
N ALA A 97 -0.70 2.53 8.22
CA ALA A 97 -0.78 3.77 7.48
C ALA A 97 -2.07 3.82 6.65
N GLY A 98 -2.39 4.98 6.16
CA GLY A 98 -3.45 5.14 5.18
C GLY A 98 -3.72 6.60 4.89
N CYS A 99 -4.23 6.85 3.69
CA CYS A 99 -4.66 8.18 3.30
C CYS A 99 -6.10 8.15 2.80
N GLY A 100 -6.94 9.01 3.38
CA GLY A 100 -8.32 9.23 2.98
C GLY A 100 -8.51 10.63 2.40
N ILE A 101 -9.08 10.74 1.19
CA ILE A 101 -9.43 12.02 0.58
C ILE A 101 -10.95 12.13 0.48
N HIS A 102 -11.50 13.22 1.03
CA HIS A 102 -12.84 13.69 0.77
C HIS A 102 -12.77 15.05 0.08
N ASN A 103 -12.88 15.06 -1.24
CA ASN A 103 -12.83 16.27 -2.04
C ASN A 103 -14.25 16.66 -2.48
N SER A 104 -14.87 17.65 -1.81
CA SER A 104 -16.21 18.12 -2.14
C SER A 104 -16.23 19.26 -3.16
N GLY A 105 -15.08 19.67 -3.70
CA GLY A 105 -14.93 20.80 -4.58
C GLY A 105 -14.56 20.45 -6.03
N CYS A 106 -14.10 21.48 -6.75
CA CYS A 106 -13.72 21.37 -8.16
C CYS A 106 -12.20 21.37 -8.41
N ASN A 107 -11.38 21.58 -7.39
CA ASN A 107 -9.94 21.58 -7.53
C ASN A 107 -9.36 20.20 -7.20
N GLU A 108 -8.22 19.85 -7.79
CA GLU A 108 -7.49 18.62 -7.47
C GLU A 108 -7.01 18.64 -6.02
N SER A 109 -7.23 17.55 -5.29
CA SER A 109 -6.62 17.30 -3.99
C SER A 109 -5.60 16.18 -4.11
N ARG A 110 -4.37 16.41 -3.57
CA ARG A 110 -3.23 15.52 -3.77
C ARG A 110 -2.48 15.26 -2.48
N HIS A 111 -2.14 13.99 -2.25
CA HIS A 111 -1.23 13.57 -1.19
C HIS A 111 -0.12 12.70 -1.75
N ASP A 112 1.12 13.14 -1.57
CA ASP A 112 2.32 12.37 -1.90
C ASP A 112 3.01 12.01 -0.57
N GLY A 113 2.90 10.76 -0.15
CA GLY A 113 3.56 10.22 1.04
C GLY A 113 4.87 9.53 0.65
N VAL A 114 5.98 9.93 1.28
CA VAL A 114 7.27 9.23 1.15
C VAL A 114 7.56 8.55 2.48
N HIS A 115 7.57 7.22 2.48
CA HIS A 115 7.84 6.39 3.65
C HIS A 115 9.16 5.66 3.49
N THR A 116 10.13 5.93 4.38
CA THR A 116 11.43 5.25 4.36
C THR A 116 11.59 4.40 5.62
N PHE A 117 11.82 3.11 5.45
CA PHE A 117 12.01 2.15 6.53
C PHE A 117 13.47 1.72 6.62
N TYR A 118 14.04 1.84 7.80
CA TYR A 118 15.32 1.26 8.19
C TYR A 118 15.07 0.21 9.25
N ILE A 119 15.04 -1.06 8.84
CA ILE A 119 14.67 -2.19 9.71
C ILE A 119 15.93 -2.89 10.19
N GLY A 120 16.11 -2.93 11.52
CA GLY A 120 17.23 -3.56 12.18
C GLY A 120 17.22 -5.09 12.05
N LYS A 121 18.32 -5.74 12.50
CA LYS A 121 18.51 -7.19 12.39
C LYS A 121 17.47 -7.97 13.19
N ASN A 122 17.11 -9.17 12.68
CA ASN A 122 16.17 -10.10 13.34
C ASN A 122 14.82 -9.47 13.71
N SER A 123 14.39 -8.43 13.01
CA SER A 123 13.16 -7.71 13.28
C SER A 123 12.07 -8.14 12.32
N ARG A 124 10.83 -8.10 12.78
CA ARG A 124 9.62 -8.34 12.00
C ARG A 124 8.77 -7.08 11.98
N VAL A 125 8.40 -6.64 10.79
CA VAL A 125 7.49 -5.51 10.59
C VAL A 125 6.32 -5.96 9.75
N HIS A 126 5.10 -5.75 10.25
CA HIS A 126 3.89 -5.82 9.44
C HIS A 126 3.46 -4.38 9.13
N TYR A 127 3.45 -4.01 7.86
CA TYR A 127 3.03 -2.69 7.39
C TYR A 127 1.79 -2.81 6.53
N SER A 128 0.71 -2.16 6.94
CA SER A 128 -0.51 -2.07 6.16
C SER A 128 -0.78 -0.63 5.73
N GLU A 129 -1.11 -0.43 4.45
CA GLU A 129 -1.42 0.87 3.87
C GLU A 129 -2.72 0.81 3.07
N LYS A 130 -3.70 1.64 3.45
CA LYS A 130 -4.99 1.71 2.76
C LYS A 130 -5.21 3.10 2.18
N HIS A 131 -5.52 3.17 0.89
CA HIS A 131 -5.90 4.38 0.18
C HIS A 131 -7.38 4.37 -0.16
N TYR A 132 -8.06 5.45 0.18
CA TYR A 132 -9.50 5.58 -0.02
C TYR A 132 -9.86 7.01 -0.42
N GLY A 133 -10.64 7.16 -1.49
CA GLY A 133 -11.30 8.40 -1.86
C GLY A 133 -12.80 8.27 -1.66
N GLU A 134 -13.46 9.30 -1.15
CA GLU A 134 -14.90 9.36 -1.08
C GLU A 134 -15.43 10.14 -2.26
N ASP A 135 -16.30 9.50 -3.07
CA ASP A 135 -16.98 10.14 -4.19
C ASP A 135 -18.09 11.04 -3.67
N ALA A 136 -17.87 12.34 -3.63
CA ALA A 136 -18.92 13.29 -3.28
C ALA A 136 -19.82 13.57 -4.48
N LYS A 137 -21.15 13.57 -4.28
CA LYS A 137 -22.11 13.92 -5.34
C LYS A 137 -21.83 15.33 -5.86
N GLY A 138 -21.58 15.45 -7.18
CA GLY A 138 -21.29 16.74 -7.82
C GLY A 138 -19.81 17.15 -7.75
N GLN A 139 -18.93 16.28 -7.27
CA GLN A 139 -17.48 16.47 -7.31
C GLN A 139 -17.01 16.52 -8.78
N THR A 140 -16.13 17.47 -9.08
CA THR A 140 -15.42 17.56 -10.36
C THR A 140 -13.90 17.66 -10.16
N GLY A 141 -13.45 17.87 -8.92
CA GLY A 141 -12.04 17.85 -8.55
C GLY A 141 -11.49 16.44 -8.44
N ARG A 142 -10.26 16.22 -8.89
CA ARG A 142 -9.59 14.92 -8.88
C ARG A 142 -8.98 14.62 -7.51
N ASN A 143 -8.95 13.34 -7.15
CA ASN A 143 -8.23 12.79 -6.02
C ASN A 143 -6.94 12.11 -6.52
N VAL A 144 -5.78 12.61 -6.11
CA VAL A 144 -4.48 12.11 -6.56
C VAL A 144 -3.64 11.64 -5.37
N MET A 145 -3.06 10.45 -5.47
CA MET A 145 -2.15 9.90 -4.46
C MET A 145 -0.94 9.24 -5.12
N ASN A 146 0.27 9.73 -4.83
CA ASN A 146 1.52 9.13 -5.34
C ASN A 146 2.41 8.70 -4.17
N PRO A 147 2.12 7.55 -3.57
CA PRO A 147 2.92 7.05 -2.47
C PRO A 147 4.28 6.53 -2.95
N GLN A 148 5.31 6.81 -2.19
CA GLN A 148 6.64 6.23 -2.36
C GLN A 148 7.04 5.49 -1.09
N THR A 149 7.47 4.24 -1.21
CA THR A 149 7.93 3.43 -0.08
C THR A 149 9.32 2.88 -0.37
N ILE A 150 10.28 3.17 0.51
CA ILE A 150 11.67 2.70 0.41
C ILE A 150 11.98 1.90 1.66
N VAL A 151 12.44 0.66 1.51
CA VAL A 151 12.68 -0.25 2.62
C VAL A 151 14.08 -0.83 2.57
N HIS A 152 14.83 -0.62 3.65
CA HIS A 152 16.11 -1.27 3.90
C HIS A 152 15.93 -2.34 4.97
N LEU A 153 15.99 -3.62 4.58
CA LEU A 153 15.87 -4.75 5.49
C LEU A 153 17.25 -5.21 5.95
N GLY A 154 17.49 -5.13 7.25
CA GLY A 154 18.69 -5.68 7.87
C GLY A 154 18.72 -7.20 7.87
N GLU A 155 19.86 -7.80 8.27
CA GLU A 155 20.06 -9.26 8.28
C GLU A 155 18.97 -10.00 9.08
N ASN A 156 18.44 -11.09 8.49
CA ASN A 156 17.41 -11.96 9.07
C ASN A 156 16.12 -11.21 9.48
N SER A 157 15.87 -10.02 8.95
CA SER A 157 14.63 -9.29 9.20
C SER A 157 13.54 -9.68 8.21
N THR A 158 12.30 -9.46 8.59
CA THR A 158 11.15 -9.72 7.72
C THR A 158 10.24 -8.50 7.64
N MET A 159 9.71 -8.23 6.44
CA MET A 159 8.63 -7.27 6.27
C MET A 159 7.48 -7.90 5.48
N GLN A 160 6.30 -7.86 6.07
CA GLN A 160 5.06 -8.07 5.34
C GLN A 160 4.45 -6.70 5.04
N MET A 161 4.17 -6.43 3.77
CA MET A 161 3.54 -5.18 3.32
C MET A 161 2.23 -5.49 2.61
N ASP A 162 1.13 -4.98 3.16
CA ASP A 162 -0.20 -5.09 2.59
C ASP A 162 -0.67 -3.72 2.11
N THR A 163 -0.91 -3.57 0.81
CA THR A 163 -1.41 -2.32 0.22
C THR A 163 -2.76 -2.52 -0.42
N ILE A 164 -3.69 -1.61 -0.13
CA ILE A 164 -5.07 -1.69 -0.61
C ILE A 164 -5.50 -0.33 -1.18
N GLN A 165 -5.92 -0.30 -2.44
CA GLN A 165 -6.54 0.85 -3.07
C GLN A 165 -7.76 0.39 -3.87
N ILE A 166 -8.96 0.60 -3.34
CA ILE A 166 -10.17 0.00 -3.91
C ILE A 166 -11.16 1.05 -4.43
N ARG A 167 -11.07 2.33 -4.01
CA ARG A 167 -12.12 3.28 -4.36
C ARG A 167 -11.66 4.74 -4.34
N GLY A 168 -12.19 5.53 -5.29
CA GLY A 168 -12.26 6.99 -5.23
C GLY A 168 -10.93 7.72 -5.42
N ILE A 169 -9.90 7.06 -5.95
CA ILE A 169 -8.64 7.69 -6.35
C ILE A 169 -8.59 7.76 -7.86
N ASP A 170 -8.59 8.98 -8.41
CA ASP A 170 -8.63 9.20 -9.85
C ASP A 170 -7.30 8.93 -10.53
N SER A 171 -6.20 9.19 -9.83
CA SER A 171 -4.86 8.93 -10.34
C SER A 171 -3.91 8.54 -9.22
N THR A 172 -3.15 7.47 -9.44
CA THR A 172 -2.08 7.07 -8.53
C THR A 172 -0.84 6.65 -9.30
N LYS A 173 0.33 7.04 -8.77
CA LYS A 173 1.62 6.52 -9.18
C LYS A 173 2.39 6.10 -7.94
N ARG A 174 2.43 4.78 -7.72
CA ARG A 174 3.14 4.15 -6.60
C ARG A 174 4.57 3.81 -7.00
N ASP A 175 5.55 4.12 -6.16
CA ASP A 175 6.95 3.68 -6.31
C ASP A 175 7.38 2.96 -5.02
N THR A 176 7.65 1.66 -5.11
CA THR A 176 7.99 0.83 -3.94
C THR A 176 9.34 0.14 -4.17
N ARG A 177 10.29 0.29 -3.23
CA ARG A 177 11.64 -0.23 -3.37
C ARG A 177 12.08 -0.97 -2.11
N PHE A 178 12.59 -2.20 -2.28
CA PHE A 178 13.13 -3.01 -1.20
C PHE A 178 14.60 -3.36 -1.47
N TYR A 179 15.42 -3.20 -0.43
CA TYR A 179 16.82 -3.60 -0.39
C TYR A 179 17.00 -4.64 0.70
N CYS A 180 17.21 -5.89 0.29
CA CYS A 180 17.15 -7.07 1.15
C CYS A 180 18.55 -7.60 1.47
N GLU A 181 18.96 -7.51 2.72
CA GLU A 181 20.24 -8.04 3.21
C GLU A 181 20.16 -9.55 3.49
N LYS A 182 21.29 -10.16 3.95
CA LYS A 182 21.41 -11.60 4.21
C LYS A 182 20.27 -12.15 5.08
N GLY A 183 19.65 -13.23 4.59
CA GLY A 183 18.57 -13.94 5.29
C GLY A 183 17.29 -13.15 5.49
N SER A 184 17.19 -11.95 4.91
CA SER A 184 15.97 -11.13 5.03
C SER A 184 14.86 -11.65 4.12
N GLU A 185 13.61 -11.36 4.49
CA GLU A 185 12.44 -11.76 3.72
C GLU A 185 11.44 -10.60 3.57
N VAL A 186 10.97 -10.38 2.34
CA VAL A 186 9.87 -9.45 2.08
C VAL A 186 8.72 -10.18 1.39
N VAL A 187 7.51 -9.92 1.90
CA VAL A 187 6.26 -10.36 1.27
C VAL A 187 5.39 -9.13 1.04
N VAL A 188 5.07 -8.87 -0.22
CA VAL A 188 4.18 -7.76 -0.61
C VAL A 188 2.88 -8.33 -1.15
N THR A 189 1.75 -7.88 -0.58
CA THR A 189 0.42 -8.14 -1.11
C THR A 189 -0.20 -6.82 -1.55
N GLU A 190 -0.46 -6.66 -2.84
CA GLU A 190 -1.10 -5.47 -3.40
C GLU A 190 -2.51 -5.83 -3.88
N ARG A 191 -3.48 -5.00 -3.52
CA ARG A 191 -4.87 -5.11 -3.97
C ARG A 191 -5.30 -3.79 -4.57
N LEU A 192 -5.62 -3.80 -5.86
CA LEU A 192 -5.96 -2.60 -6.61
C LEU A 192 -7.27 -2.79 -7.36
N LEU A 193 -8.20 -1.86 -7.20
CA LEU A 193 -9.40 -1.76 -8.03
C LEU A 193 -9.49 -0.36 -8.61
N THR A 194 -9.68 -0.27 -9.91
CA THR A 194 -9.95 0.98 -10.64
C THR A 194 -11.25 0.85 -11.45
N HIS A 195 -11.97 1.94 -11.57
CA HIS A 195 -13.21 2.03 -12.35
C HIS A 195 -13.37 3.40 -13.01
N GLY A 196 -14.37 3.56 -13.88
CA GLY A 196 -14.56 4.80 -14.63
C GLY A 196 -13.35 5.13 -15.50
N ALA A 197 -12.80 6.32 -15.37
CA ALA A 197 -11.60 6.78 -16.09
C ALA A 197 -10.36 6.87 -15.18
N GLN A 198 -10.31 6.12 -14.07
CA GLN A 198 -9.20 6.12 -13.13
C GLN A 198 -7.93 5.54 -13.76
N GLU A 199 -6.78 6.05 -13.32
CA GLU A 199 -5.47 5.61 -13.78
C GLU A 199 -4.59 5.21 -12.58
N ALA A 200 -3.96 4.03 -12.66
CA ALA A 200 -3.04 3.55 -11.63
C ALA A 200 -1.77 3.00 -12.27
N GLU A 201 -0.62 3.49 -11.81
CA GLU A 201 0.70 3.00 -12.16
C GLU A 201 1.38 2.54 -10.87
N SER A 202 1.93 1.32 -10.86
CA SER A 202 2.68 0.77 -9.72
C SER A 202 4.04 0.29 -10.21
N ASP A 203 5.09 0.99 -9.80
CA ASP A 203 6.49 0.62 -9.99
C ASP A 203 6.98 -0.08 -8.71
N MET A 204 7.57 -1.26 -8.86
CA MET A 204 8.11 -2.01 -7.73
C MET A 204 9.50 -2.56 -8.05
N LEU A 205 10.47 -2.31 -7.17
CA LEU A 205 11.82 -2.86 -7.24
C LEU A 205 12.12 -3.66 -5.98
N ILE A 206 12.56 -4.91 -6.14
CA ILE A 206 13.09 -5.72 -5.05
C ILE A 206 14.50 -6.17 -5.41
N GLU A 207 15.49 -5.70 -4.65
CA GLU A 207 16.88 -6.13 -4.74
C GLU A 207 17.21 -7.12 -3.63
N LEU A 208 17.52 -8.36 -4.02
CA LEU A 208 17.93 -9.44 -3.13
C LEU A 208 19.47 -9.46 -3.08
N ASN A 209 20.04 -8.65 -2.17
CA ASN A 209 21.48 -8.38 -2.12
C ASN A 209 22.24 -9.41 -1.28
N GLY A 210 21.64 -9.90 -0.21
CA GLY A 210 22.29 -10.84 0.70
C GLY A 210 22.00 -12.30 0.38
N GLU A 211 22.90 -13.19 0.82
CA GLU A 211 22.72 -14.65 0.76
C GLU A 211 21.44 -15.07 1.52
N ASP A 212 20.67 -16.00 0.97
CA ASP A 212 19.39 -16.49 1.50
C ASP A 212 18.28 -15.40 1.60
N ALA A 213 18.45 -14.24 0.96
CA ALA A 213 17.39 -13.24 0.87
C ALA A 213 16.21 -13.76 0.05
N LYS A 214 14.97 -13.40 0.49
CA LYS A 214 13.74 -13.84 -0.16
C LYS A 214 12.81 -12.68 -0.46
N GLY A 215 12.21 -12.69 -1.67
CA GLY A 215 11.22 -11.71 -2.09
C GLY A 215 9.99 -12.38 -2.67
N ARG A 216 8.80 -12.02 -2.18
CA ARG A 216 7.55 -12.48 -2.76
C ARG A 216 6.61 -11.31 -2.99
N VAL A 217 6.05 -11.23 -4.19
CA VAL A 217 5.02 -10.25 -4.55
C VAL A 217 3.77 -11.00 -4.99
N ILE A 218 2.63 -10.60 -4.45
CA ILE A 218 1.30 -11.06 -4.87
C ILE A 218 0.49 -9.81 -5.20
N SER A 219 0.33 -9.51 -6.49
CA SER A 219 -0.49 -8.39 -6.95
C SER A 219 -1.79 -8.93 -7.52
N ARG A 220 -2.91 -8.47 -6.96
CA ARG A 220 -4.26 -8.76 -7.48
C ARG A 220 -4.94 -7.47 -7.84
N SER A 221 -5.35 -7.34 -9.09
CA SER A 221 -5.98 -6.12 -9.57
C SER A 221 -7.24 -6.36 -10.38
N VAL A 222 -8.15 -5.41 -10.30
CA VAL A 222 -9.38 -5.37 -11.10
C VAL A 222 -9.48 -4.01 -11.76
N ALA A 223 -9.63 -4.00 -13.09
CA ALA A 223 -9.89 -2.78 -13.85
C ALA A 223 -11.25 -2.88 -14.54
N GLN A 224 -12.09 -1.87 -14.32
CA GLN A 224 -13.45 -1.78 -14.85
C GLN A 224 -13.63 -0.53 -15.71
N ASP A 225 -14.69 -0.53 -16.53
CA ASP A 225 -15.12 0.58 -17.40
C ASP A 225 -14.07 0.97 -18.44
N GLU A 226 -13.49 2.18 -18.34
CA GLU A 226 -12.43 2.73 -19.20
C GLU A 226 -11.11 2.97 -18.42
N SER A 227 -11.02 2.40 -17.20
CA SER A 227 -9.86 2.62 -16.33
C SER A 227 -8.59 1.97 -16.88
N LYS A 228 -7.44 2.47 -16.42
CA LYS A 228 -6.12 2.00 -16.86
C LYS A 228 -5.25 1.62 -15.69
N GLN A 229 -4.56 0.49 -15.81
CA GLN A 229 -3.56 0.03 -14.84
C GLN A 229 -2.28 -0.37 -15.54
N VAL A 230 -1.15 0.03 -14.96
CA VAL A 230 0.19 -0.39 -15.40
C VAL A 230 0.96 -0.86 -14.18
N PHE A 231 1.53 -2.06 -14.23
CA PHE A 231 2.34 -2.65 -13.17
C PHE A 231 3.72 -3.05 -13.69
N HIS A 232 4.79 -2.47 -13.08
CA HIS A 232 6.19 -2.72 -13.40
C HIS A 232 6.92 -3.38 -12.23
N PRO A 233 6.79 -4.68 -12.00
CA PRO A 233 7.57 -5.37 -10.99
C PRO A 233 8.96 -5.71 -11.53
N VAL A 234 9.98 -5.27 -10.82
CA VAL A 234 11.38 -5.58 -11.09
C VAL A 234 11.98 -6.34 -9.93
N MET A 235 12.56 -7.50 -10.18
CA MET A 235 13.24 -8.30 -9.16
C MET A 235 14.67 -8.60 -9.59
N VAL A 236 15.62 -8.26 -8.71
CA VAL A 236 17.06 -8.40 -8.97
C VAL A 236 17.67 -9.32 -7.93
N GLY A 237 18.26 -10.43 -8.36
CA GLY A 237 19.00 -11.38 -7.52
C GLY A 237 20.51 -11.16 -7.63
N ASN A 238 21.11 -10.57 -6.61
CA ASN A 238 22.55 -10.26 -6.56
C ASN A 238 23.39 -11.32 -5.84
N SER A 239 22.72 -12.30 -5.20
CA SER A 239 23.35 -13.39 -4.44
C SER A 239 22.57 -14.70 -4.63
N GLN A 240 22.96 -15.77 -3.91
CA GLN A 240 22.08 -16.95 -3.74
C GLN A 240 20.83 -16.49 -3.03
N CYS A 241 19.71 -16.46 -3.74
CA CYS A 241 18.45 -15.89 -3.24
C CYS A 241 17.24 -16.52 -3.94
N PHE A 242 16.05 -16.23 -3.42
CA PHE A 242 14.80 -16.69 -4.03
C PHE A 242 13.84 -15.52 -4.21
N GLY A 243 13.28 -15.38 -5.41
CA GLY A 243 12.30 -14.35 -5.73
C GLY A 243 11.12 -14.90 -6.52
N HIS A 244 9.90 -14.48 -6.14
CA HIS A 244 8.68 -14.86 -6.84
C HIS A 244 7.74 -13.67 -6.96
N VAL A 245 7.36 -13.32 -8.18
CA VAL A 245 6.37 -12.30 -8.50
C VAL A 245 5.16 -12.96 -9.14
N GLN A 246 4.00 -12.79 -8.55
CA GLN A 246 2.71 -13.24 -9.06
C GLN A 246 1.79 -12.05 -9.30
N CYS A 247 1.29 -11.91 -10.54
CA CYS A 247 0.41 -10.81 -10.95
C CYS A 247 -0.86 -11.39 -11.57
N ASP A 248 -1.96 -11.34 -10.84
CA ASP A 248 -3.25 -11.78 -11.32
C ASP A 248 -4.20 -10.60 -11.49
N SER A 249 -4.84 -10.49 -12.66
CA SER A 249 -5.70 -9.34 -12.95
C SER A 249 -7.00 -9.75 -13.63
N ILE A 250 -8.10 -9.09 -13.24
CA ILE A 250 -9.40 -9.19 -13.89
C ILE A 250 -9.66 -7.89 -14.66
N ILE A 251 -9.95 -8.03 -15.97
CA ILE A 251 -10.29 -6.91 -16.84
C ILE A 251 -11.77 -6.97 -17.23
N MET A 252 -12.45 -5.82 -17.16
CA MET A 252 -13.88 -5.69 -17.42
C MET A 252 -14.17 -4.42 -18.21
N GLY A 253 -15.21 -4.50 -19.05
CA GLY A 253 -15.59 -3.35 -19.91
C GLY A 253 -14.55 -3.05 -20.98
N SER A 254 -14.18 -1.79 -21.10
CA SER A 254 -13.14 -1.26 -22.02
C SER A 254 -11.85 -0.89 -21.29
N ALA A 255 -11.65 -1.42 -20.07
CA ALA A 255 -10.47 -1.13 -19.28
C ALA A 255 -9.18 -1.64 -19.94
N HIS A 256 -8.04 -1.11 -19.52
CA HIS A 256 -6.73 -1.51 -19.99
C HIS A 256 -5.83 -1.89 -18.81
N ILE A 257 -5.21 -3.06 -18.88
CA ILE A 257 -4.22 -3.53 -17.90
C ILE A 257 -2.95 -3.93 -18.64
N GLU A 258 -1.82 -3.43 -18.18
CA GLU A 258 -0.50 -3.78 -18.69
C GLU A 258 0.39 -4.22 -17.52
N SER A 259 1.03 -5.40 -17.64
CA SER A 259 2.03 -5.87 -16.69
C SER A 259 3.36 -6.04 -17.42
N ILE A 260 4.39 -5.34 -16.97
CA ILE A 260 5.72 -5.29 -17.59
C ILE A 260 6.76 -5.78 -16.58
N PRO A 261 6.84 -7.10 -16.35
CA PRO A 261 7.78 -7.64 -15.38
C PRO A 261 9.21 -7.68 -15.91
N ALA A 262 10.16 -7.46 -15.00
CA ALA A 262 11.57 -7.70 -15.27
C ALA A 262 12.22 -8.51 -14.15
N ILE A 263 12.97 -9.55 -14.51
CA ILE A 263 13.79 -10.31 -13.58
C ILE A 263 15.24 -10.30 -14.05
N THR A 264 16.17 -10.03 -13.12
CA THR A 264 17.61 -9.99 -13.40
C THR A 264 18.35 -10.85 -12.39
N ALA A 265 19.04 -11.89 -12.85
CA ALA A 265 19.89 -12.73 -12.01
C ALA A 265 21.36 -12.39 -12.25
N ASN A 266 22.01 -11.76 -11.28
CA ASN A 266 23.45 -11.42 -11.30
C ASN A 266 24.30 -12.51 -10.63
N CYS A 267 23.67 -13.50 -10.00
CA CYS A 267 24.31 -14.64 -9.36
C CYS A 267 23.77 -15.95 -9.98
N PRO A 268 24.61 -16.95 -10.29
CA PRO A 268 24.14 -18.22 -10.84
C PRO A 268 23.18 -19.01 -9.94
N ASP A 269 23.27 -18.80 -8.63
CA ASP A 269 22.44 -19.46 -7.63
C ASP A 269 21.16 -18.64 -7.27
N ALA A 270 20.92 -17.53 -7.95
CA ALA A 270 19.66 -16.78 -7.82
C ALA A 270 18.52 -17.52 -8.54
N GLN A 271 17.44 -17.76 -7.82
CA GLN A 271 16.22 -18.39 -8.34
C GLN A 271 15.10 -17.34 -8.37
N LEU A 272 14.76 -16.86 -9.56
CA LEU A 272 13.73 -15.83 -9.74
C LEU A 272 12.63 -16.35 -10.65
N ILE A 273 11.38 -16.20 -10.20
CA ILE A 273 10.18 -16.67 -10.91
C ILE A 273 9.22 -15.49 -11.08
N HIS A 274 8.63 -15.40 -12.27
CA HIS A 274 7.52 -14.49 -12.53
C HIS A 274 6.35 -15.24 -13.14
N GLU A 275 5.14 -14.99 -12.63
CA GLU A 275 3.87 -15.51 -13.14
C GLU A 275 2.90 -14.36 -13.34
N ALA A 276 2.19 -14.30 -14.45
CA ALA A 276 1.17 -13.29 -14.71
C ALA A 276 -0.04 -13.88 -15.42
N ALA A 277 -1.22 -13.49 -14.98
CA ALA A 277 -2.47 -13.81 -15.63
C ALA A 277 -3.37 -12.57 -15.73
N ILE A 278 -3.80 -12.21 -16.92
CA ILE A 278 -4.80 -11.17 -17.17
C ILE A 278 -5.97 -11.81 -17.88
N GLY A 279 -7.17 -11.74 -17.31
CA GLY A 279 -8.33 -12.36 -17.88
C GLY A 279 -9.63 -11.69 -17.46
N LYS A 280 -10.73 -12.19 -17.99
CA LYS A 280 -12.08 -11.81 -17.57
C LYS A 280 -12.66 -12.87 -16.62
N ILE A 281 -13.70 -12.52 -15.89
CA ILE A 281 -14.45 -13.49 -15.09
C ILE A 281 -15.01 -14.57 -16.03
N ALA A 282 -14.80 -15.84 -15.69
CA ALA A 282 -15.29 -16.95 -16.47
C ALA A 282 -16.83 -17.03 -16.37
N GLY A 283 -17.52 -17.16 -17.52
CA GLY A 283 -18.99 -17.17 -17.58
C GLY A 283 -19.63 -18.34 -16.82
N ASP A 284 -18.95 -19.47 -16.71
CA ASP A 284 -19.42 -20.62 -15.92
C ASP A 284 -19.35 -20.37 -14.40
N GLN A 285 -18.44 -19.53 -13.92
CA GLN A 285 -18.40 -19.09 -12.53
C GLN A 285 -19.59 -18.21 -12.20
N LEU A 286 -19.91 -17.24 -13.09
CA LEU A 286 -21.08 -16.38 -12.95
C LEU A 286 -22.36 -17.21 -12.97
N LEU A 287 -22.53 -18.07 -13.98
CA LEU A 287 -23.69 -18.94 -14.12
C LEU A 287 -23.91 -19.83 -12.89
N LYS A 288 -22.81 -20.35 -12.30
CA LYS A 288 -22.91 -21.17 -11.09
C LYS A 288 -23.47 -20.38 -9.91
N LEU A 289 -23.04 -19.13 -9.70
CA LEU A 289 -23.56 -18.27 -8.63
C LEU A 289 -24.99 -17.85 -8.89
N GLU A 290 -25.36 -17.56 -10.15
CA GLU A 290 -26.74 -17.27 -10.54
C GLU A 290 -27.68 -18.48 -10.29
N THR A 291 -27.21 -19.70 -10.53
CA THR A 291 -28.00 -20.92 -10.20
C THR A 291 -28.20 -21.11 -8.69
N LEU A 292 -27.39 -20.48 -7.85
CA LEU A 292 -27.55 -20.42 -6.39
C LEU A 292 -28.47 -19.28 -5.93
N GLY A 293 -29.02 -18.49 -6.87
CA GLY A 293 -30.02 -17.46 -6.62
C GLY A 293 -29.48 -16.01 -6.52
N LEU A 294 -28.22 -15.76 -6.87
CA LEU A 294 -27.68 -14.41 -6.96
C LEU A 294 -28.11 -13.77 -8.29
N THR A 295 -28.28 -12.44 -8.27
CA THR A 295 -28.37 -11.70 -9.54
C THR A 295 -27.03 -11.68 -10.26
N PRO A 296 -26.96 -11.37 -11.57
CA PRO A 296 -25.69 -11.25 -12.27
C PRO A 296 -24.72 -10.28 -11.59
N GLU A 297 -25.22 -9.13 -11.11
CA GLU A 297 -24.44 -8.11 -10.42
C GLU A 297 -23.92 -8.61 -9.06
N GLU A 298 -24.74 -9.31 -8.27
CA GLU A 298 -24.34 -9.91 -7.00
C GLU A 298 -23.32 -11.03 -7.19
N ALA A 299 -23.45 -11.82 -8.25
CA ALA A 299 -22.48 -12.88 -8.61
C ALA A 299 -21.12 -12.27 -8.96
N GLU A 300 -21.11 -11.23 -9.80
CA GLU A 300 -19.91 -10.51 -10.17
C GLU A 300 -19.22 -9.89 -8.93
N GLU A 301 -19.96 -9.14 -8.11
CA GLU A 301 -19.43 -8.53 -6.88
C GLU A 301 -18.86 -9.57 -5.92
N THR A 302 -19.49 -10.74 -5.81
CA THR A 302 -19.02 -11.84 -4.97
C THR A 302 -17.68 -12.40 -5.45
N ILE A 303 -17.52 -12.59 -6.77
CA ILE A 303 -16.25 -13.04 -7.36
C ILE A 303 -15.17 -12.02 -7.14
N LEU A 304 -15.44 -10.73 -7.39
CA LEU A 304 -14.45 -9.65 -7.23
C LEU A 304 -14.01 -9.51 -5.77
N LYS A 305 -14.94 -9.59 -4.82
CA LYS A 305 -14.60 -9.61 -3.38
C LYS A 305 -13.71 -10.79 -3.01
N GLY A 306 -14.03 -11.98 -3.51
CA GLY A 306 -13.22 -13.18 -3.26
C GLY A 306 -11.84 -13.11 -3.92
N PHE A 307 -11.74 -12.49 -5.09
CA PHE A 307 -10.48 -12.32 -5.80
C PHE A 307 -9.55 -11.31 -5.10
N LEU A 308 -10.10 -10.24 -4.55
CA LEU A 308 -9.37 -9.18 -3.83
C LEU A 308 -9.21 -9.47 -2.32
N ALA A 309 -9.71 -10.58 -1.81
CA ALA A 309 -9.60 -10.97 -0.39
C ALA A 309 -8.17 -11.32 0.07
#